data_0de185183edd7fb08cdafafb5baa06e0
#
_entry.id   0de185183edd7fb08cdafafb5baa06e0
#
_cell.length_a   1.000
_cell.length_b   1.000
_cell.length_c   1.000
_cell.angle_alpha   90.00
_cell.angle_beta   90.00
_cell.angle_gamma   90.00
#
_symmetry.space_group_name_H-M   'P 1'
#
loop_
_entity.id
_entity.type
_entity.pdbx_description
1 polymer ?
#
loop_
_entity_poly.entity_id
_entity_poly.type
_entity_poly.pdbx_seq_one_letter_code
_entity_poly.pdbx_strand_id
1 'polypeptide(L)'
;VEIGPYPESLMGLEEAEVMTDQGTLYISDYVNGGCVAFELDGTYYRPEAVPGGYGPTVMQSVSADGSVFVGYAEGDPVTGCMYAPVKYVDGVGTALPLPEKSFRDEEWWAGVMVRGMSADGSVAYGSSWENYDYGMVWWDRDGNVDWVGSDLRKVTTVQREDALGNPVDYNLVDGMICWANQTQISPDGTWIAGTYRTEEFNAESNTVTQVNYPAFFNTETRTTTVFDEYVGYVALHVTDEGLGMI
;
A
#
# COMPACT_ATOMS: atom_id res chain seq x y z
N VAL A 1 -19.04 22.75 3.72
CA VAL A 1 -18.04 23.76 4.05
C VAL A 1 -17.55 24.33 2.75
N GLU A 2 -17.82 25.62 2.49
CA GLU A 2 -17.28 26.31 1.32
C GLU A 2 -15.83 26.65 1.66
N ILE A 3 -14.89 25.91 1.08
CA ILE A 3 -13.47 26.21 1.18
C ILE A 3 -13.27 27.48 0.37
N GLY A 4 -12.87 28.58 1.03
CA GLY A 4 -12.64 29.88 0.39
C GLY A 4 -11.58 29.81 -0.74
N PRO A 5 -11.39 30.90 -1.48
CA PRO A 5 -10.45 30.90 -2.60
C PRO A 5 -9.04 30.55 -2.08
N TYR A 6 -8.47 29.52 -2.65
CA TYR A 6 -7.10 29.11 -2.38
C TYR A 6 -6.12 30.26 -2.66
N PRO A 7 -5.10 30.49 -1.83
CA PRO A 7 -4.01 31.37 -2.18
C PRO A 7 -3.41 30.97 -3.54
N GLU A 8 -3.00 31.96 -4.36
CA GLU A 8 -2.35 31.68 -5.66
C GLU A 8 -1.15 30.73 -5.54
N SER A 9 -0.49 30.72 -4.38
CA SER A 9 0.62 29.80 -4.08
C SER A 9 0.23 28.30 -3.96
N LEU A 10 -1.07 28.04 -3.90
CA LEU A 10 -1.61 26.68 -3.82
C LEU A 10 -2.37 26.29 -5.12
N MET A 11 -2.28 27.11 -6.17
CA MET A 11 -2.79 26.73 -7.48
C MET A 11 -1.94 25.58 -8.04
N GLY A 12 -2.60 24.45 -8.34
CA GLY A 12 -1.96 23.22 -8.77
C GLY A 12 -2.11 22.07 -7.77
N LEU A 13 -2.85 22.28 -6.67
CA LEU A 13 -3.32 21.18 -5.83
C LEU A 13 -4.43 20.42 -6.58
N GLU A 14 -4.21 19.11 -6.79
CA GLU A 14 -5.08 18.38 -7.69
C GLU A 14 -6.23 17.69 -6.98
N GLU A 15 -6.01 17.02 -5.84
CA GLU A 15 -7.05 16.25 -5.16
C GLU A 15 -6.92 16.30 -3.64
N ALA A 16 -8.07 16.31 -2.94
CA ALA A 16 -8.13 16.10 -1.52
C ALA A 16 -8.02 14.61 -1.23
N GLU A 17 -6.95 14.21 -0.56
CA GLU A 17 -6.68 12.80 -0.33
C GLU A 17 -7.37 12.29 0.94
N VAL A 18 -7.21 12.99 2.05
CA VAL A 18 -7.65 12.53 3.36
C VAL A 18 -8.11 13.68 4.25
N MET A 19 -9.10 13.42 5.09
CA MET A 19 -9.60 14.36 6.09
C MET A 19 -9.65 13.70 7.48
N THR A 20 -9.19 14.42 8.51
CA THR A 20 -9.27 13.97 9.90
C THR A 20 -10.65 14.19 10.50
N ASP A 21 -10.95 13.56 11.64
CA ASP A 21 -12.17 13.80 12.43
C ASP A 21 -12.25 15.25 12.94
N GLN A 22 -11.11 15.92 13.13
CA GLN A 22 -11.01 17.34 13.52
C GLN A 22 -11.21 18.30 12.35
N GLY A 23 -11.26 17.78 11.11
CA GLY A 23 -11.48 18.55 9.90
C GLY A 23 -10.21 19.08 9.23
N THR A 24 -9.02 18.63 9.63
CA THR A 24 -7.80 18.90 8.87
C THR A 24 -7.86 18.13 7.54
N LEU A 25 -7.69 18.84 6.44
CA LEU A 25 -7.71 18.30 5.09
C LEU A 25 -6.28 18.19 4.53
N TYR A 26 -5.85 17.01 4.12
CA TYR A 26 -4.58 16.79 3.45
C TYR A 26 -4.77 16.71 1.94
N ILE A 27 -3.95 17.46 1.20
CA ILE A 27 -4.00 17.56 -0.25
C ILE A 27 -2.61 17.30 -0.82
N SER A 28 -2.52 16.44 -1.83
CA SER A 28 -1.27 16.22 -2.56
C SER A 28 -0.95 17.41 -3.45
N ASP A 29 0.29 17.87 -3.42
CA ASP A 29 0.81 18.98 -4.23
C ASP A 29 1.83 18.46 -5.24
N TYR A 30 1.34 17.99 -6.36
CA TYR A 30 2.19 17.42 -7.42
C TYR A 30 3.06 18.47 -8.14
N VAL A 31 2.68 19.75 -8.05
CA VAL A 31 3.44 20.82 -8.75
C VAL A 31 4.70 21.21 -7.99
N ASN A 32 4.57 21.38 -6.65
CA ASN A 32 5.67 21.78 -5.80
C ASN A 32 6.28 20.59 -5.03
N GLY A 33 5.67 19.43 -5.19
CA GLY A 33 6.02 18.20 -4.49
C GLY A 33 5.56 18.17 -3.03
N GLY A 34 5.13 16.99 -2.58
CA GLY A 34 4.71 16.74 -1.22
C GLY A 34 3.22 16.89 -0.98
N CYS A 35 2.84 17.26 0.25
CA CYS A 35 1.44 17.50 0.60
C CYS A 35 1.27 18.83 1.35
N VAL A 36 0.03 19.28 1.43
CA VAL A 36 -0.37 20.46 2.19
C VAL A 36 -1.51 20.05 3.14
N ALA A 37 -1.42 20.42 4.40
CA ALA A 37 -2.50 20.26 5.36
C ALA A 37 -3.26 21.59 5.54
N PHE A 38 -4.58 21.54 5.46
CA PHE A 38 -5.48 22.68 5.67
C PHE A 38 -6.29 22.46 6.92
N GLU A 39 -6.34 23.47 7.77
CA GLU A 39 -7.19 23.51 8.95
C GLU A 39 -8.54 24.18 8.64
N LEU A 40 -9.56 23.88 9.44
CA LEU A 40 -10.90 24.47 9.28
C LEU A 40 -10.92 25.99 9.42
N ASP A 41 -9.96 26.60 10.10
CA ASP A 41 -9.83 28.05 10.24
C ASP A 41 -9.20 28.73 9.02
N GLY A 42 -8.81 27.95 8.00
CA GLY A 42 -8.20 28.42 6.77
C GLY A 42 -6.67 28.56 6.83
N THR A 43 -6.05 28.20 7.96
CA THR A 43 -4.59 28.09 8.01
C THR A 43 -4.13 26.85 7.25
N TYR A 44 -2.88 26.85 6.79
CA TYR A 44 -2.29 25.68 6.15
C TYR A 44 -0.81 25.58 6.49
N TYR A 45 -0.29 24.34 6.44
CA TYR A 45 1.13 24.07 6.60
C TYR A 45 1.58 22.97 5.64
N ARG A 46 2.89 22.94 5.36
CA ARG A 46 3.53 21.84 4.63
C ARG A 46 4.32 21.01 5.63
N PRO A 47 4.05 19.70 5.72
CA PRO A 47 4.91 18.80 6.47
C PRO A 47 6.35 18.88 5.94
N GLU A 48 7.32 18.73 6.83
CA GLU A 48 8.72 18.70 6.44
C GLU A 48 9.00 17.51 5.53
N ALA A 49 9.87 17.69 4.54
CA ALA A 49 10.28 16.58 3.68
C ALA A 49 10.98 15.49 4.50
N VAL A 50 10.80 14.23 4.09
CA VAL A 50 11.51 13.11 4.72
C VAL A 50 13.01 13.31 4.59
N PRO A 51 13.78 13.31 5.71
CA PRO A 51 15.23 13.50 5.65
C PRO A 51 15.93 12.40 4.85
N GLY A 52 17.04 12.74 4.18
CA GLY A 52 17.87 11.75 3.50
C GLY A 52 17.83 11.82 1.96
N GLY A 53 17.13 12.81 1.39
CA GLY A 53 17.09 13.02 -0.06
C GLY A 53 15.94 12.33 -0.78
N TYR A 54 14.91 11.96 -0.04
CA TYR A 54 13.65 11.49 -0.61
C TYR A 54 12.96 12.60 -1.39
N GLY A 55 12.26 12.23 -2.44
CA GLY A 55 11.46 13.14 -3.26
C GLY A 55 10.15 13.57 -2.57
N PRO A 56 9.26 14.20 -3.34
CA PRO A 56 7.95 14.63 -2.86
C PRO A 56 7.14 13.50 -2.24
N THR A 57 6.36 13.80 -1.20
CA THR A 57 5.50 12.82 -0.53
C THR A 57 4.05 12.95 -0.99
N VAL A 58 3.46 11.85 -1.38
CA VAL A 58 2.02 11.72 -1.64
C VAL A 58 1.36 11.08 -0.41
N MET A 59 0.33 11.73 0.10
CA MET A 59 -0.41 11.27 1.27
C MET A 59 -1.50 10.28 0.87
N GLN A 60 -1.71 9.25 1.68
CA GLN A 60 -2.70 8.21 1.39
C GLN A 60 -3.67 7.96 2.55
N SER A 61 -3.25 8.15 3.78
CA SER A 61 -4.11 7.92 4.95
C SER A 61 -3.64 8.74 6.15
N VAL A 62 -4.57 9.06 7.05
CA VAL A 62 -4.33 9.80 8.29
C VAL A 62 -5.02 9.10 9.45
N SER A 63 -4.41 9.14 10.66
CA SER A 63 -5.03 8.64 11.89
C SER A 63 -6.27 9.47 12.27
N ALA A 64 -7.18 8.88 13.06
CA ALA A 64 -8.40 9.55 13.47
C ALA A 64 -8.15 10.86 14.22
N ASP A 65 -7.08 10.94 15.00
CA ASP A 65 -6.67 12.14 15.74
C ASP A 65 -5.81 13.12 14.94
N GLY A 66 -5.41 12.77 13.72
CA GLY A 66 -4.59 13.61 12.84
C GLY A 66 -3.09 13.64 13.19
N SER A 67 -2.65 12.92 14.21
CA SER A 67 -1.24 12.95 14.67
C SER A 67 -0.29 12.12 13.79
N VAL A 68 -0.83 11.10 13.12
CA VAL A 68 -0.08 10.19 12.25
C VAL A 68 -0.63 10.24 10.84
N PHE A 69 0.23 10.32 9.84
CA PHE A 69 -0.15 10.06 8.46
C PHE A 69 0.88 9.26 7.71
N VAL A 70 0.42 8.54 6.69
CA VAL A 70 1.24 7.67 5.87
C VAL A 70 1.01 7.93 4.39
N GLY A 71 2.01 7.59 3.61
CA GLY A 71 1.99 7.72 2.17
C GLY A 71 3.26 7.16 1.55
N TYR A 72 3.66 7.72 0.44
CA TYR A 72 4.93 7.35 -0.19
C TYR A 72 5.66 8.59 -0.70
N ALA A 73 6.97 8.56 -0.69
CA ALA A 73 7.82 9.54 -1.34
C ALA A 73 8.25 9.01 -2.73
N GLU A 74 8.43 9.90 -3.69
CA GLU A 74 9.03 9.57 -4.97
C GLU A 74 10.54 9.45 -4.81
N GLY A 75 11.10 8.30 -5.23
CA GLY A 75 12.51 8.00 -5.14
C GLY A 75 12.98 7.64 -3.73
N ASP A 76 13.58 6.48 -3.61
CA ASP A 76 14.27 6.03 -2.40
C ASP A 76 15.78 6.11 -2.65
N PRO A 77 16.49 7.07 -2.02
CA PRO A 77 17.92 7.24 -2.23
C PRO A 77 18.77 6.10 -1.66
N VAL A 78 18.19 5.26 -0.79
CA VAL A 78 18.90 4.15 -0.14
C VAL A 78 18.83 2.89 -0.99
N THR A 79 17.65 2.53 -1.48
CA THR A 79 17.42 1.31 -2.25
C THR A 79 17.41 1.55 -3.76
N GLY A 80 17.23 2.79 -4.19
CA GLY A 80 17.04 3.15 -5.59
C GLY A 80 15.64 2.82 -6.13
N CYS A 81 14.69 2.42 -5.26
CA CYS A 81 13.30 2.21 -5.63
C CYS A 81 12.64 3.52 -6.06
N MET A 82 11.64 3.41 -6.95
CA MET A 82 10.86 4.54 -7.43
C MET A 82 9.93 5.11 -6.36
N TYR A 83 9.47 4.28 -5.44
CA TYR A 83 8.58 4.64 -4.35
C TYR A 83 9.14 4.16 -3.01
N ALA A 84 9.18 5.05 -2.04
CA ALA A 84 9.55 4.77 -0.65
C ALA A 84 8.33 4.96 0.25
N PRO A 85 7.94 3.97 1.04
CA PRO A 85 6.87 4.13 2.02
C PRO A 85 7.32 5.09 3.13
N VAL A 86 6.44 6.02 3.52
CA VAL A 86 6.75 7.03 4.54
C VAL A 86 5.65 7.14 5.57
N LYS A 87 6.06 7.45 6.80
CA LYS A 87 5.18 7.73 7.93
C LYS A 87 5.60 9.04 8.58
N TYR A 88 4.63 9.86 8.92
CA TYR A 88 4.81 11.07 9.69
C TYR A 88 4.12 10.94 11.04
N VAL A 89 4.80 11.38 12.07
CA VAL A 89 4.26 11.48 13.42
C VAL A 89 4.48 12.91 13.89
N ASP A 90 3.43 13.61 14.26
CA ASP A 90 3.49 15.01 14.68
C ASP A 90 4.24 15.90 13.66
N GLY A 91 4.04 15.65 12.37
CA GLY A 91 4.67 16.39 11.26
C GLY A 91 6.10 15.99 10.92
N VAL A 92 6.72 15.07 11.66
CA VAL A 92 8.08 14.58 11.39
C VAL A 92 8.06 13.32 10.54
N GLY A 93 8.60 13.41 9.32
CA GLY A 93 8.60 12.31 8.35
C GLY A 93 9.76 11.34 8.54
N THR A 94 9.46 10.03 8.41
CA THR A 94 10.45 8.94 8.41
C THR A 94 10.10 7.94 7.30
N ALA A 95 11.12 7.39 6.63
CA ALA A 95 10.91 6.28 5.72
C ALA A 95 10.60 5.00 6.52
N LEU A 96 9.62 4.23 6.05
CA LEU A 96 9.32 2.91 6.57
C LEU A 96 10.24 1.86 5.90
N PRO A 97 10.60 0.77 6.60
CA PRO A 97 11.41 -0.27 6.00
C PRO A 97 10.67 -0.95 4.84
N LEU A 98 11.43 -1.42 3.85
CA LEU A 98 10.94 -2.26 2.75
C LEU A 98 11.18 -3.74 3.08
N PRO A 99 10.35 -4.67 2.55
CA PRO A 99 10.69 -6.08 2.52
C PRO A 99 12.05 -6.31 1.84
N GLU A 100 12.77 -7.36 2.26
CA GLU A 100 14.12 -7.66 1.74
C GLU A 100 14.12 -7.93 0.23
N LYS A 101 13.03 -8.51 -0.27
CA LYS A 101 12.83 -8.84 -1.68
C LYS A 101 11.47 -8.39 -2.15
N SER A 102 11.29 -8.33 -3.46
CA SER A 102 10.02 -8.10 -4.10
C SER A 102 8.98 -9.20 -3.82
N PHE A 103 7.72 -8.97 -4.17
CA PHE A 103 6.65 -9.97 -4.01
C PHE A 103 6.93 -11.26 -4.79
N ARG A 104 7.67 -11.17 -5.91
CA ARG A 104 8.11 -12.31 -6.74
C ARG A 104 9.51 -12.83 -6.41
N ASP A 105 10.10 -12.41 -5.30
CA ASP A 105 11.50 -12.70 -4.93
C ASP A 105 12.54 -12.19 -5.96
N GLU A 106 12.21 -11.18 -6.73
CA GLU A 106 13.11 -10.51 -7.67
C GLU A 106 13.97 -9.46 -6.94
N GLU A 107 15.19 -9.21 -7.47
CA GLU A 107 16.10 -8.22 -6.88
C GLU A 107 15.66 -6.77 -7.17
N TRP A 108 15.01 -6.54 -8.31
CA TRP A 108 14.55 -5.22 -8.71
C TRP A 108 13.04 -5.10 -8.65
N TRP A 109 12.56 -3.99 -8.08
CA TRP A 109 11.16 -3.64 -7.99
C TRP A 109 10.99 -2.12 -7.77
N ALA A 110 9.81 -1.60 -8.03
CA ALA A 110 9.56 -0.16 -7.95
C ALA A 110 9.40 0.37 -6.52
N GLY A 111 9.35 -0.51 -5.51
CA GLY A 111 9.13 -0.15 -4.12
C GLY A 111 7.69 -0.34 -3.66
N VAL A 112 7.32 0.30 -2.56
CA VAL A 112 5.99 0.18 -1.95
C VAL A 112 5.34 1.55 -1.80
N MET A 113 4.08 1.63 -2.20
CA MET A 113 3.18 2.73 -1.87
C MET A 113 2.31 2.33 -0.69
N VAL A 114 2.38 3.06 0.42
CA VAL A 114 1.44 2.87 1.52
C VAL A 114 0.04 3.26 1.05
N ARG A 115 -0.97 2.48 1.43
CA ARG A 115 -2.35 2.65 0.99
C ARG A 115 -3.31 3.01 2.13
N GLY A 116 -2.97 2.63 3.35
CA GLY A 116 -3.82 2.90 4.50
C GLY A 116 -3.18 2.51 5.82
N MET A 117 -3.86 2.85 6.91
CA MET A 117 -3.47 2.50 8.27
C MET A 117 -4.66 2.35 9.20
N SER A 118 -4.44 1.77 10.37
CA SER A 118 -5.39 1.72 11.48
C SER A 118 -5.75 3.12 11.98
N ALA A 119 -6.89 3.25 12.67
CA ALA A 119 -7.38 4.54 13.17
C ALA A 119 -6.39 5.22 14.13
N ASP A 120 -5.62 4.45 14.89
CA ASP A 120 -4.58 4.93 15.79
C ASP A 120 -3.20 5.16 15.11
N GLY A 121 -3.11 4.87 13.80
CA GLY A 121 -1.86 5.01 13.03
C GLY A 121 -0.76 4.00 13.38
N SER A 122 -1.07 2.97 14.17
CA SER A 122 -0.05 2.02 14.65
C SER A 122 0.28 0.92 13.64
N VAL A 123 -0.69 0.48 12.85
CA VAL A 123 -0.53 -0.54 11.80
C VAL A 123 -0.79 0.12 10.44
N ALA A 124 0.06 -0.15 9.48
CA ALA A 124 -0.11 0.35 8.11
C ALA A 124 -0.02 -0.79 7.11
N TYR A 125 -0.62 -0.61 5.94
CA TYR A 125 -0.47 -1.53 4.81
C TYR A 125 -0.20 -0.75 3.51
N GLY A 126 0.37 -1.44 2.54
CA GLY A 126 0.68 -0.87 1.25
C GLY A 126 0.69 -1.92 0.15
N SER A 127 0.96 -1.46 -1.06
CA SER A 127 1.11 -2.33 -2.23
C SER A 127 2.49 -2.14 -2.85
N SER A 128 3.15 -3.24 -3.17
CA SER A 128 4.31 -3.21 -4.07
C SER A 128 3.85 -2.89 -5.49
N TRP A 129 4.75 -2.33 -6.28
CA TRP A 129 4.49 -2.15 -7.69
C TRP A 129 5.59 -2.83 -8.50
N GLU A 130 5.21 -3.96 -9.11
CA GLU A 130 6.08 -4.78 -9.95
C GLU A 130 5.29 -5.21 -11.18
N ASN A 131 5.70 -4.83 -12.38
CA ASN A 131 5.18 -5.38 -13.65
C ASN A 131 3.66 -5.69 -13.65
N TYR A 132 2.83 -4.79 -13.07
CA TYR A 132 1.37 -4.95 -12.85
C TYR A 132 0.97 -5.91 -11.71
N ASP A 133 1.90 -6.38 -10.89
CA ASP A 133 1.58 -7.09 -9.65
C ASP A 133 1.61 -6.14 -8.45
N TYR A 134 0.61 -6.31 -7.58
CA TYR A 134 0.38 -5.47 -6.41
C TYR A 134 0.41 -6.32 -5.15
N GLY A 135 1.55 -6.97 -4.86
CA GLY A 135 1.73 -7.70 -3.60
C GLY A 135 1.47 -6.78 -2.40
N MET A 136 0.75 -7.29 -1.40
CA MET A 136 0.43 -6.51 -0.21
C MET A 136 1.52 -6.60 0.84
N VAL A 137 1.94 -5.44 1.35
CA VAL A 137 2.92 -5.28 2.43
C VAL A 137 2.21 -4.66 3.63
N TRP A 138 2.65 -4.99 4.84
CA TRP A 138 2.18 -4.35 6.04
C TRP A 138 3.31 -4.07 7.02
N TRP A 139 3.10 -3.09 7.89
CA TRP A 139 3.98 -2.71 8.98
C TRP A 139 3.22 -2.89 10.29
N ASP A 140 3.80 -3.68 11.20
CA ASP A 140 3.23 -3.90 12.52
C ASP A 140 3.42 -2.70 13.46
N ARG A 141 2.86 -2.79 14.68
CA ARG A 141 2.94 -1.73 15.69
C ARG A 141 4.37 -1.37 16.11
N ASP A 142 5.32 -2.28 15.93
CA ASP A 142 6.74 -2.09 16.22
C ASP A 142 7.51 -1.55 15.01
N GLY A 143 6.86 -1.38 13.86
CA GLY A 143 7.43 -0.92 12.60
C GLY A 143 8.15 -2.02 11.81
N ASN A 144 8.00 -3.30 12.19
CA ASN A 144 8.52 -4.39 11.37
C ASN A 144 7.66 -4.57 10.12
N VAL A 145 8.31 -4.91 9.01
CA VAL A 145 7.68 -5.10 7.70
C VAL A 145 7.61 -6.57 7.31
N ASP A 146 6.49 -6.98 6.71
CA ASP A 146 6.33 -8.31 6.12
C ASP A 146 5.28 -8.26 4.99
N TRP A 147 5.19 -9.33 4.20
CA TRP A 147 4.11 -9.52 3.24
C TRP A 147 2.82 -9.87 3.97
N VAL A 148 1.71 -9.24 3.59
CA VAL A 148 0.37 -9.65 4.06
C VAL A 148 0.12 -11.07 3.56
N GLY A 149 -0.27 -11.97 4.48
CA GLY A 149 -0.49 -13.38 4.14
C GLY A 149 0.82 -14.16 3.90
N SER A 150 1.91 -13.77 4.54
CA SER A 150 3.21 -14.47 4.45
C SER A 150 3.13 -15.95 4.86
N ASP A 151 2.16 -16.32 5.70
CA ASP A 151 1.87 -17.71 6.10
C ASP A 151 1.42 -18.60 4.92
N LEU A 152 0.79 -18.02 3.89
CA LEU A 152 0.35 -18.73 2.68
C LEU A 152 1.15 -18.35 1.42
N ARG A 153 2.02 -17.34 1.52
CA ARG A 153 2.81 -16.90 0.36
C ARG A 153 3.73 -18.01 -0.11
N LYS A 154 3.66 -18.30 -1.41
CA LYS A 154 4.50 -19.30 -2.05
C LYS A 154 5.03 -18.79 -3.37
N VAL A 155 6.34 -18.95 -3.57
CA VAL A 155 7.01 -18.64 -4.84
C VAL A 155 7.48 -19.93 -5.48
N THR A 156 7.17 -20.12 -6.77
CA THR A 156 7.57 -21.31 -7.53
C THR A 156 8.17 -20.88 -8.86
N THR A 157 9.45 -21.16 -9.08
CA THR A 157 10.11 -20.86 -10.35
C THR A 157 9.75 -21.90 -11.39
N VAL A 158 9.32 -21.43 -12.57
CA VAL A 158 9.06 -22.26 -13.75
C VAL A 158 9.89 -21.77 -14.93
N GLN A 159 10.15 -22.65 -15.90
CA GLN A 159 10.73 -22.26 -17.18
C GLN A 159 9.62 -21.95 -18.16
N ARG A 160 9.63 -20.72 -18.71
CA ARG A 160 8.72 -20.32 -19.79
C ARG A 160 9.50 -19.77 -20.97
N GLU A 161 8.89 -19.68 -22.13
CA GLU A 161 9.49 -19.03 -23.27
C GLU A 161 9.16 -17.51 -23.26
N ASP A 162 10.17 -16.69 -23.55
CA ASP A 162 9.97 -15.26 -23.82
C ASP A 162 9.32 -15.04 -25.21
N ALA A 163 9.09 -13.79 -25.60
CA ALA A 163 8.49 -13.43 -26.89
C ALA A 163 9.35 -13.87 -28.11
N LEU A 164 10.62 -14.23 -27.89
CA LEU A 164 11.55 -14.68 -28.91
C LEU A 164 11.72 -16.21 -28.91
N GLY A 165 11.02 -16.93 -28.01
CA GLY A 165 11.10 -18.38 -27.85
C GLY A 165 12.31 -18.85 -27.03
N ASN A 166 12.99 -17.96 -26.30
CA ASN A 166 14.07 -18.36 -25.40
C ASN A 166 13.54 -18.79 -24.03
N PRO A 167 14.12 -19.82 -23.40
CA PRO A 167 13.75 -20.21 -22.04
C PRO A 167 14.19 -19.14 -21.05
N VAL A 168 13.27 -18.68 -20.20
CA VAL A 168 13.52 -17.75 -19.11
C VAL A 168 12.88 -18.26 -17.83
N ASP A 169 13.52 -17.97 -16.69
CA ASP A 169 12.95 -18.23 -15.39
C ASP A 169 11.79 -17.26 -15.13
N TYR A 170 10.70 -17.78 -14.60
CA TYR A 170 9.53 -16.99 -14.20
C TYR A 170 9.04 -17.47 -12.85
N ASN A 171 8.89 -16.54 -11.92
CA ASN A 171 8.40 -16.83 -10.58
C ASN A 171 6.87 -16.70 -10.53
N LEU A 172 6.18 -17.84 -10.37
CA LEU A 172 4.77 -17.88 -9.99
C LEU A 172 4.63 -17.52 -8.52
N VAL A 173 3.64 -16.73 -8.17
CA VAL A 173 3.41 -16.33 -6.78
C VAL A 173 1.96 -16.57 -6.37
N ASP A 174 1.78 -17.41 -5.38
CA ASP A 174 0.55 -17.45 -4.60
C ASP A 174 0.70 -16.49 -3.42
N GLY A 175 -0.26 -15.61 -3.18
CA GLY A 175 -0.17 -14.66 -2.07
C GLY A 175 -1.22 -13.55 -2.10
N MET A 176 -1.19 -12.70 -1.09
CA MET A 176 -2.11 -11.57 -0.95
C MET A 176 -1.72 -10.43 -1.87
N ILE A 177 -2.68 -9.96 -2.66
CA ILE A 177 -2.55 -8.83 -3.56
C ILE A 177 -3.57 -7.75 -3.24
N CYS A 178 -3.21 -6.51 -3.58
CA CYS A 178 -4.10 -5.36 -3.55
C CYS A 178 -4.60 -5.05 -4.97
N TRP A 179 -5.91 -5.09 -5.18
CA TRP A 179 -6.52 -4.45 -6.33
C TRP A 179 -6.83 -3.00 -5.96
N ALA A 180 -6.28 -2.06 -6.69
CA ALA A 180 -6.42 -0.61 -6.53
C ALA A 180 -7.68 -0.19 -5.73
N ASN A 181 -7.51 0.47 -4.58
CA ASN A 181 -8.56 1.07 -3.74
C ASN A 181 -9.59 0.13 -3.09
N GLN A 182 -9.47 -1.18 -3.23
CA GLN A 182 -10.44 -2.16 -2.68
C GLN A 182 -9.95 -2.84 -1.39
N THR A 183 -8.70 -2.64 -1.03
CA THR A 183 -8.12 -3.21 0.18
C THR A 183 -8.34 -2.26 1.35
N GLN A 184 -8.69 -2.79 2.50
CA GLN A 184 -8.90 -2.01 3.72
C GLN A 184 -8.30 -2.70 4.94
N ILE A 185 -7.97 -1.89 5.93
CA ILE A 185 -7.58 -2.32 7.26
C ILE A 185 -8.71 -1.98 8.24
N SER A 186 -8.94 -2.84 9.25
CA SER A 186 -9.89 -2.53 10.32
C SER A 186 -9.41 -1.34 11.16
N PRO A 187 -10.32 -0.55 11.75
CA PRO A 187 -9.97 0.61 12.58
C PRO A 187 -8.94 0.30 13.67
N ASP A 188 -9.02 -0.85 14.32
CA ASP A 188 -8.08 -1.30 15.37
C ASP A 188 -6.76 -1.88 14.82
N GLY A 189 -6.67 -2.08 13.50
CA GLY A 189 -5.50 -2.65 12.84
C GLY A 189 -5.38 -4.18 12.94
N THR A 190 -6.37 -4.88 13.50
CA THR A 190 -6.33 -6.34 13.68
C THR A 190 -6.50 -7.10 12.36
N TRP A 191 -7.26 -6.54 11.41
CA TRP A 191 -7.57 -7.22 10.17
C TRP A 191 -7.21 -6.40 8.93
N ILE A 192 -6.65 -7.07 7.92
CA ILE A 192 -6.44 -6.53 6.57
C ILE A 192 -7.24 -7.37 5.58
N ALA A 193 -8.17 -6.73 4.86
CA ALA A 193 -8.92 -7.34 3.78
C ALA A 193 -8.16 -7.22 2.46
N GLY A 194 -8.20 -8.24 1.62
CA GLY A 194 -7.53 -8.22 0.32
C GLY A 194 -7.94 -9.40 -0.56
N THR A 195 -7.15 -9.67 -1.56
CA THR A 195 -7.36 -10.76 -2.50
C THR A 195 -6.19 -11.74 -2.42
N TYR A 196 -6.49 -13.00 -2.14
CA TYR A 196 -5.51 -14.08 -2.31
C TYR A 196 -5.53 -14.54 -3.76
N ARG A 197 -4.37 -14.51 -4.41
CA ARG A 197 -4.17 -14.98 -5.79
C ARG A 197 -3.37 -16.26 -5.79
N THR A 198 -3.76 -17.20 -6.65
CA THR A 198 -2.94 -18.35 -7.04
C THR A 198 -2.56 -18.25 -8.52
N GLU A 199 -1.38 -18.74 -8.86
CA GLU A 199 -0.87 -18.75 -10.23
C GLU A 199 -0.52 -20.17 -10.67
N GLU A 200 -1.00 -20.59 -11.84
CA GLU A 200 -0.69 -21.87 -12.46
C GLU A 200 -0.08 -21.69 -13.85
N PHE A 201 1.02 -22.37 -14.12
CA PHE A 201 1.67 -22.36 -15.42
C PHE A 201 1.23 -23.57 -16.27
N ASN A 202 0.73 -23.29 -17.47
CA ASN A 202 0.45 -24.29 -18.49
C ASN A 202 1.63 -24.34 -19.49
N ALA A 203 2.42 -25.40 -19.44
CA ALA A 203 3.60 -25.55 -20.28
C ALA A 203 3.27 -25.79 -21.77
N GLU A 204 2.07 -26.36 -22.10
CA GLU A 204 1.68 -26.59 -23.49
C GLU A 204 1.34 -25.30 -24.22
N SER A 205 0.70 -24.36 -23.52
CA SER A 205 0.31 -23.06 -24.07
C SER A 205 1.26 -21.92 -23.73
N ASN A 206 2.27 -22.18 -22.89
CA ASN A 206 3.21 -21.18 -22.33
C ASN A 206 2.47 -19.99 -21.66
N THR A 207 1.38 -20.28 -20.93
CA THR A 207 0.52 -19.26 -20.30
C THR A 207 0.46 -19.43 -18.79
N VAL A 208 0.30 -18.32 -18.08
CA VAL A 208 0.00 -18.29 -16.65
C VAL A 208 -1.49 -17.97 -16.46
N THR A 209 -2.18 -18.82 -15.71
CA THR A 209 -3.56 -18.60 -15.28
C THR A 209 -3.56 -18.10 -13.86
N GLN A 210 -4.35 -17.08 -13.56
CA GLN A 210 -4.51 -16.49 -12.24
C GLN A 210 -5.93 -16.74 -11.73
N VAL A 211 -6.04 -17.16 -10.46
CA VAL A 211 -7.32 -17.32 -9.78
C VAL A 211 -7.29 -16.48 -8.51
N ASN A 212 -8.34 -15.71 -8.28
CA ASN A 212 -8.46 -14.76 -7.18
C ASN A 212 -9.56 -15.20 -6.22
N TYR A 213 -9.32 -15.04 -4.92
CA TYR A 213 -10.24 -15.34 -3.83
C TYR A 213 -10.26 -14.19 -2.83
N PRO A 214 -11.40 -13.83 -2.24
CA PRO A 214 -11.39 -12.90 -1.11
C PRO A 214 -10.66 -13.52 0.08
N ALA A 215 -9.90 -12.69 0.79
CA ALA A 215 -9.12 -13.14 1.93
C ALA A 215 -8.98 -12.05 3.00
N PHE A 216 -8.85 -12.51 4.26
CA PHE A 216 -8.56 -11.66 5.40
C PHE A 216 -7.29 -12.15 6.10
N PHE A 217 -6.43 -11.21 6.42
CA PHE A 217 -5.22 -11.43 7.20
C PHE A 217 -5.40 -10.87 8.59
N ASN A 218 -5.16 -11.68 9.61
CA ASN A 218 -5.13 -11.24 11.00
C ASN A 218 -3.70 -10.83 11.37
N THR A 219 -3.50 -9.57 11.74
CA THR A 219 -2.18 -9.01 12.02
C THR A 219 -1.59 -9.49 13.35
N GLU A 220 -2.44 -9.88 14.33
CA GLU A 220 -1.99 -10.36 15.63
C GLU A 220 -1.53 -11.81 15.59
N THR A 221 -2.32 -12.67 14.93
CA THR A 221 -1.98 -14.11 14.79
C THR A 221 -1.10 -14.40 13.59
N ARG A 222 -0.97 -13.43 12.67
CA ARG A 222 -0.25 -13.53 11.38
C ARG A 222 -0.78 -14.69 10.53
N THR A 223 -2.10 -14.85 10.48
CA THR A 223 -2.77 -15.93 9.74
C THR A 223 -3.74 -15.39 8.72
N THR A 224 -3.81 -16.05 7.58
CA THR A 224 -4.68 -15.72 6.47
C THR A 224 -5.87 -16.67 6.40
N THR A 225 -7.07 -16.13 6.25
CA THR A 225 -8.28 -16.88 5.92
C THR A 225 -8.67 -16.60 4.48
N VAL A 226 -8.69 -17.63 3.65
CA VAL A 226 -9.11 -17.56 2.24
C VAL A 226 -10.50 -18.17 2.10
N PHE A 227 -11.37 -17.49 1.35
CA PHE A 227 -12.74 -17.93 1.07
C PHE A 227 -12.81 -18.52 -0.34
N ASP A 228 -12.39 -19.77 -0.48
CA ASP A 228 -12.21 -20.46 -1.77
C ASP A 228 -13.51 -20.79 -2.50
N GLU A 229 -14.66 -20.76 -1.82
CA GLU A 229 -15.98 -20.85 -2.43
C GLU A 229 -16.39 -19.62 -3.25
N TYR A 230 -15.70 -18.47 -3.07
CA TYR A 230 -16.01 -17.20 -3.75
C TYR A 230 -14.97 -16.85 -4.81
N VAL A 231 -14.75 -17.74 -5.76
CA VAL A 231 -13.80 -17.54 -6.87
C VAL A 231 -14.14 -16.29 -7.69
N GLY A 232 -13.14 -15.43 -7.90
CA GLY A 232 -13.26 -14.20 -8.68
C GLY A 232 -13.86 -13.02 -7.94
N TYR A 233 -14.20 -13.18 -6.66
CA TYR A 233 -14.59 -12.07 -5.79
C TYR A 233 -13.35 -11.47 -5.09
N VAL A 234 -13.50 -10.28 -4.53
CA VAL A 234 -12.48 -9.57 -3.79
C VAL A 234 -13.05 -9.12 -2.44
N ALA A 235 -12.23 -9.09 -1.39
CA ALA A 235 -12.65 -8.54 -0.12
C ALA A 235 -12.58 -7.01 -0.17
N LEU A 236 -13.67 -6.33 0.16
CA LEU A 236 -13.82 -4.88 0.05
C LEU A 236 -13.67 -4.14 1.36
N HIS A 237 -14.06 -4.77 2.47
CA HIS A 237 -14.10 -4.12 3.78
C HIS A 237 -13.97 -5.15 4.90
N VAL A 238 -13.41 -4.72 6.03
CA VAL A 238 -13.32 -5.53 7.25
C VAL A 238 -13.54 -4.64 8.49
N THR A 239 -14.27 -5.18 9.47
CA THR A 239 -14.50 -4.54 10.78
C THR A 239 -13.51 -5.08 11.82
N ASP A 240 -13.50 -4.48 13.01
CA ASP A 240 -12.68 -4.93 14.15
C ASP A 240 -13.03 -6.35 14.60
N GLU A 241 -14.29 -6.80 14.41
CA GLU A 241 -14.71 -8.17 14.71
C GLU A 241 -14.37 -9.17 13.59
N GLY A 242 -13.68 -8.75 12.54
CA GLY A 242 -13.35 -9.60 11.40
C GLY A 242 -14.54 -9.90 10.47
N LEU A 243 -15.61 -9.10 10.55
CA LEU A 243 -16.71 -9.16 9.59
C LEU A 243 -16.33 -8.44 8.32
N GLY A 244 -16.43 -9.12 7.20
CA GLY A 244 -16.03 -8.60 5.90
C GLY A 244 -17.16 -8.52 4.89
N MET A 245 -16.96 -7.67 3.88
CA MET A 245 -17.79 -7.56 2.69
C MET A 245 -16.98 -8.04 1.49
N ILE A 246 -17.57 -8.90 0.68
CA ILE A 246 -16.97 -9.47 -0.55
C ILE A 246 -17.81 -9.10 -1.76
#